data_073951bb127cd5e18c75d34f0162ac45
#
_entry.id   073951bb127cd5e18c75d34f0162ac45
#
_cell.length_a   1.000
_cell.length_b   1.000
_cell.length_c   1.000
_cell.angle_alpha   90.00
_cell.angle_beta   90.00
_cell.angle_gamma   90.00
#
_symmetry.space_group_name_H-M   'P 1'
#
loop_
_entity.id
_entity.type
_entity.pdbx_description
1 polymer ?
#
loop_
_entity_poly.entity_id
_entity_poly.type
_entity_poly.pdbx_seq_one_letter_code
_entity_poly.pdbx_strand_id
1 'polypeptide(L)'
;MILSDIEQRIKAKIEAIGIPLKDWDISINYGIKTGFNDAFIIDGEKRAELIAQDPKSEEIIRPILRGRDIKQYGYEFADLYIITTFPSLKIDIESYPAVKQHLLSFGYDRLKQTGDKGARKKTNNKWFETQDSISYWEDFSKQKIVYSDISERLNFQIIENEIYFNNTIYFITSQTEDLTYLLKFLSSNLIDWYYKSLSVQLGEKAIRMFTIYVLNIPIPKKGNRDNIYESYQLTEEEEEFIESLYHN
;
A
#
# COMPACT_ATOMS: atom_id res chain seq x y z
N MET A 1 5.18 -0.74 -26.85
CA MET A 1 6.64 -1.02 -26.95
C MET A 1 6.80 -2.28 -27.80
N ILE A 2 7.72 -2.29 -28.76
CA ILE A 2 8.08 -3.51 -29.53
C ILE A 2 9.23 -4.14 -28.77
N LEU A 3 9.04 -5.35 -28.26
CA LEU A 3 10.08 -6.10 -27.57
C LEU A 3 11.09 -6.71 -28.56
N SER A 4 12.37 -6.68 -28.25
CA SER A 4 13.41 -7.40 -28.96
C SER A 4 13.25 -8.92 -28.79
N ASP A 5 13.98 -9.71 -29.58
CA ASP A 5 13.87 -11.17 -29.51
C ASP A 5 14.27 -11.73 -28.15
N ILE A 6 15.31 -11.18 -27.49
CA ILE A 6 15.69 -11.59 -26.13
C ILE A 6 14.62 -11.23 -25.11
N GLU A 7 14.04 -10.04 -25.19
CA GLU A 7 12.94 -9.63 -24.30
C GLU A 7 11.70 -10.51 -24.47
N GLN A 8 11.37 -10.91 -25.71
CA GLN A 8 10.26 -11.82 -25.98
C GLN A 8 10.51 -13.21 -25.34
N ARG A 9 11.75 -13.74 -25.46
CA ARG A 9 12.11 -15.02 -24.84
C ARG A 9 12.03 -14.96 -23.32
N ILE A 10 12.56 -13.92 -22.69
CA ILE A 10 12.51 -13.72 -21.23
C ILE A 10 11.05 -13.65 -20.78
N LYS A 11 10.24 -12.81 -21.41
CA LYS A 11 8.82 -12.66 -21.09
C LYS A 11 8.06 -13.98 -21.19
N ALA A 12 8.29 -14.74 -22.28
CA ALA A 12 7.65 -16.04 -22.46
C ALA A 12 8.00 -17.04 -21.36
N LYS A 13 9.24 -17.07 -20.88
CA LYS A 13 9.67 -17.94 -19.77
C LYS A 13 9.01 -17.53 -18.45
N ILE A 14 8.96 -16.22 -18.15
CA ILE A 14 8.30 -15.71 -16.95
C ILE A 14 6.83 -16.12 -16.92
N GLU A 15 6.13 -15.93 -18.03
CA GLU A 15 4.70 -16.25 -18.17
C GLU A 15 4.39 -17.74 -18.18
N ALA A 16 5.33 -18.57 -18.69
CA ALA A 16 5.16 -20.03 -18.71
C ALA A 16 5.40 -20.70 -17.35
N ILE A 17 6.29 -20.14 -16.53
CA ILE A 17 6.71 -20.76 -15.26
C ILE A 17 5.99 -20.13 -14.07
N GLY A 18 5.81 -18.81 -14.09
CA GLY A 18 5.20 -18.08 -13.00
C GLY A 18 3.68 -18.25 -12.97
N ILE A 19 3.12 -18.22 -11.77
CA ILE A 19 1.68 -18.17 -11.52
C ILE A 19 1.32 -16.73 -11.17
N PRO A 20 0.36 -16.09 -11.88
CA PRO A 20 -0.07 -14.73 -11.58
C PRO A 20 -0.52 -14.58 -10.12
N LEU A 21 -0.17 -13.48 -9.49
CA LEU A 21 -0.53 -13.22 -8.08
C LEU A 21 -2.04 -13.31 -7.80
N LYS A 22 -2.88 -13.05 -8.78
CA LYS A 22 -4.34 -13.23 -8.66
C LYS A 22 -4.77 -14.67 -8.35
N ASP A 23 -3.90 -15.66 -8.66
CA ASP A 23 -4.14 -17.09 -8.45
C ASP A 23 -3.41 -17.60 -7.17
N TRP A 24 -2.82 -16.70 -6.39
CA TRP A 24 -2.26 -16.96 -5.06
C TRP A 24 -3.31 -16.65 -3.99
N ASP A 25 -3.20 -17.29 -2.82
CA ASP A 25 -4.05 -17.01 -1.67
C ASP A 25 -3.60 -15.74 -0.94
N ILE A 26 -3.80 -14.60 -1.60
CA ILE A 26 -3.45 -13.27 -1.11
C ILE A 26 -4.65 -12.32 -1.20
N SER A 27 -4.63 -11.27 -0.39
CA SER A 27 -5.53 -10.13 -0.50
C SER A 27 -4.72 -8.87 -0.76
N ILE A 28 -5.18 -8.02 -1.68
CA ILE A 28 -4.63 -6.68 -1.88
C ILE A 28 -5.68 -5.67 -1.46
N ASN A 29 -5.33 -4.85 -0.48
CA ASN A 29 -6.15 -3.75 -0.01
C ASN A 29 -5.39 -2.43 -0.20
N TYR A 30 -6.11 -1.32 -0.19
CA TYR A 30 -5.53 0.03 -0.20
C TYR A 30 -5.66 0.69 1.17
N GLY A 31 -4.85 1.71 1.41
CA GLY A 31 -4.90 2.49 2.63
C GLY A 31 -6.13 3.39 2.72
N ILE A 32 -6.23 4.11 3.81
CA ILE A 32 -7.44 4.80 4.25
C ILE A 32 -7.65 6.10 3.48
N LYS A 33 -8.84 6.25 2.92
CA LYS A 33 -9.35 7.49 2.39
C LYS A 33 -10.24 8.15 3.42
N THR A 34 -9.74 9.22 4.03
CA THR A 34 -10.46 9.94 5.09
C THR A 34 -11.57 10.84 4.54
N GLY A 35 -11.39 11.34 3.32
CA GLY A 35 -12.23 12.37 2.73
C GLY A 35 -11.90 13.79 3.23
N PHE A 36 -11.07 13.93 4.28
CA PHE A 36 -10.56 15.21 4.77
C PHE A 36 -9.33 14.98 5.67
N ASN A 37 -8.16 14.86 5.06
CA ASN A 37 -6.93 14.49 5.76
C ASN A 37 -6.57 15.44 6.92
N ASP A 38 -6.77 16.75 6.76
CA ASP A 38 -6.39 17.73 7.79
C ASP A 38 -7.08 17.49 9.14
N ALA A 39 -8.29 16.93 9.14
CA ALA A 39 -9.01 16.61 10.36
C ALA A 39 -8.64 15.25 10.95
N PHE A 40 -8.32 14.26 10.09
CA PHE A 40 -8.13 12.86 10.52
C PHE A 40 -6.66 12.44 10.64
N ILE A 41 -5.73 13.16 10.02
CA ILE A 41 -4.29 12.87 10.11
C ILE A 41 -3.65 13.99 10.93
N ILE A 42 -3.07 13.63 12.06
CA ILE A 42 -2.47 14.55 13.05
C ILE A 42 -1.00 14.21 13.24
N ASP A 43 -0.22 15.17 13.69
CA ASP A 43 1.17 14.96 14.10
C ASP A 43 1.30 14.45 15.54
N GLY A 44 2.53 14.13 15.95
CA GLY A 44 2.83 13.63 17.28
C GLY A 44 2.51 14.65 18.38
N GLU A 45 2.65 15.95 18.13
CA GLU A 45 2.30 17.01 19.10
C GLU A 45 0.80 17.02 19.36
N LYS A 46 -0.02 17.03 18.31
CA LYS A 46 -1.49 16.97 18.45
C LYS A 46 -1.93 15.65 19.07
N ARG A 47 -1.31 14.53 18.72
CA ARG A 47 -1.57 13.24 19.39
C ARG A 47 -1.35 13.33 20.90
N ALA A 48 -0.19 13.86 21.33
CA ALA A 48 0.13 14.01 22.74
C ALA A 48 -0.87 14.92 23.46
N GLU A 49 -1.27 16.03 22.83
CA GLU A 49 -2.29 16.95 23.36
C GLU A 49 -3.63 16.23 23.59
N LEU A 50 -4.13 15.49 22.61
CA LEU A 50 -5.42 14.77 22.70
C LEU A 50 -5.40 13.70 23.78
N ILE A 51 -4.30 12.95 23.90
CA ILE A 51 -4.12 11.93 24.94
C ILE A 51 -4.02 12.55 26.33
N ALA A 52 -3.37 13.70 26.46
CA ALA A 52 -3.30 14.43 27.74
C ALA A 52 -4.67 14.94 28.19
N GLN A 53 -5.51 15.38 27.26
CA GLN A 53 -6.88 15.82 27.56
C GLN A 53 -7.82 14.66 27.88
N ASP A 54 -7.67 13.55 27.16
CA ASP A 54 -8.48 12.35 27.30
C ASP A 54 -7.62 11.11 26.97
N PRO A 55 -7.09 10.39 27.98
CA PRO A 55 -6.21 9.24 27.77
C PRO A 55 -6.84 8.13 26.91
N LYS A 56 -8.15 8.03 26.88
CA LYS A 56 -8.87 7.06 26.06
C LYS A 56 -8.67 7.31 24.55
N SER A 57 -8.35 8.55 24.17
CA SER A 57 -8.04 8.90 22.78
C SER A 57 -6.95 8.03 22.16
N GLU A 58 -6.01 7.49 22.95
CA GLU A 58 -4.95 6.61 22.47
C GLU A 58 -5.50 5.33 21.81
N GLU A 59 -6.66 4.86 22.22
CA GLU A 59 -7.30 3.65 21.67
C GLU A 59 -7.63 3.78 20.17
N ILE A 60 -7.87 5.00 19.69
CA ILE A 60 -8.29 5.29 18.31
C ILE A 60 -7.32 6.16 17.52
N ILE A 61 -6.12 6.38 18.02
CA ILE A 61 -5.06 7.12 17.31
C ILE A 61 -3.92 6.16 17.00
N ARG A 62 -3.60 5.94 15.72
CA ARG A 62 -2.63 4.96 15.24
C ARG A 62 -1.61 5.57 14.30
N PRO A 63 -0.36 5.07 14.26
CA PRO A 63 0.65 5.56 13.33
C PRO A 63 0.22 5.30 11.89
N ILE A 64 0.53 6.24 10.99
CA ILE A 64 0.18 6.15 9.56
C ILE A 64 1.38 6.47 8.68
N LEU A 65 1.50 5.73 7.57
CA LEU A 65 2.44 6.02 6.48
C LEU A 65 1.69 6.51 5.23
N ARG A 66 2.38 7.35 4.47
CA ARG A 66 1.97 7.80 3.14
C ARG A 66 2.88 7.18 2.08
N GLY A 67 2.49 7.16 0.83
CA GLY A 67 3.31 6.61 -0.27
C GLY A 67 4.74 7.16 -0.29
N ARG A 68 4.92 8.46 -0.05
CA ARG A 68 6.25 9.11 0.01
C ARG A 68 7.12 8.68 1.19
N ASP A 69 6.54 8.05 2.21
CA ASP A 69 7.26 7.56 3.38
C ASP A 69 7.88 6.17 3.12
N ILE A 70 7.44 5.46 2.07
CA ILE A 70 8.04 4.21 1.61
C ILE A 70 9.32 4.52 0.84
N LYS A 71 10.44 3.92 1.27
CA LYS A 71 11.78 4.10 0.69
C LYS A 71 12.27 2.81 0.07
N GLN A 72 13.36 2.89 -0.67
CA GLN A 72 13.95 1.72 -1.34
C GLN A 72 14.28 0.56 -0.39
N TYR A 73 14.65 0.85 0.86
CA TYR A 73 15.07 -0.14 1.85
C TYR A 73 14.30 0.00 3.17
N GLY A 74 13.00 0.22 3.11
CA GLY A 74 12.16 0.35 4.29
C GLY A 74 11.19 1.53 4.22
N TYR A 75 11.01 2.22 5.32
CA TYR A 75 10.17 3.42 5.38
C TYR A 75 10.74 4.43 6.37
N GLU A 76 10.37 5.70 6.18
CA GLU A 76 10.64 6.78 7.12
C GLU A 76 9.35 7.21 7.79
N PHE A 77 9.24 7.01 9.10
CA PHE A 77 8.08 7.45 9.87
C PHE A 77 8.12 8.97 10.06
N ALA A 78 7.11 9.66 9.57
CA ALA A 78 7.05 11.12 9.59
C ALA A 78 6.34 11.68 10.84
N ASP A 79 6.22 10.90 11.90
CA ASP A 79 5.50 11.25 13.14
C ASP A 79 4.05 11.67 12.89
N LEU A 80 3.36 10.94 11.99
CA LEU A 80 1.96 11.15 11.67
C LEU A 80 1.09 10.02 12.16
N TYR A 81 -0.12 10.38 12.56
CA TYR A 81 -1.10 9.48 13.16
C TYR A 81 -2.47 9.69 12.51
N ILE A 82 -3.25 8.62 12.42
CA ILE A 82 -4.62 8.66 11.96
C ILE A 82 -5.60 8.45 13.10
N ILE A 83 -6.67 9.21 13.10
CA ILE A 83 -7.84 8.98 13.94
C ILE A 83 -8.67 7.89 13.27
N THR A 84 -8.73 6.70 13.89
CA THR A 84 -9.33 5.49 13.30
C THR A 84 -10.81 5.38 13.58
N THR A 85 -11.58 6.37 13.15
CA THR A 85 -13.04 6.34 13.25
C THR A 85 -13.67 5.70 11.99
N PHE A 86 -13.24 4.48 11.66
CA PHE A 86 -13.79 3.76 10.51
C PHE A 86 -15.23 3.30 10.78
N PRO A 87 -16.14 3.38 9.82
CA PRO A 87 -17.51 2.86 9.98
C PRO A 87 -17.57 1.42 10.48
N SER A 88 -16.63 0.56 10.05
CA SER A 88 -16.57 -0.85 10.48
C SER A 88 -16.27 -1.03 11.98
N LEU A 89 -15.59 -0.07 12.62
CA LEU A 89 -15.28 -0.11 14.05
C LEU A 89 -16.47 0.30 14.92
N LYS A 90 -17.49 0.94 14.35
CA LYS A 90 -18.72 1.38 15.07
C LYS A 90 -18.40 2.20 16.31
N ILE A 91 -17.43 3.12 16.20
CA ILE A 91 -17.00 3.97 17.31
C ILE A 91 -18.15 4.81 17.83
N ASP A 92 -18.29 4.86 19.17
CA ASP A 92 -19.10 5.87 19.86
C ASP A 92 -18.20 7.09 20.13
N ILE A 93 -18.36 8.14 19.35
CA ILE A 93 -17.53 9.34 19.44
C ILE A 93 -17.71 10.09 20.77
N GLU A 94 -18.84 9.92 21.46
CA GLU A 94 -19.09 10.51 22.78
C GLU A 94 -18.14 9.92 23.84
N SER A 95 -17.63 8.72 23.61
CA SER A 95 -16.63 8.08 24.46
C SER A 95 -15.21 8.66 24.30
N TYR A 96 -14.99 9.57 23.33
CA TYR A 96 -13.70 10.19 23.01
C TYR A 96 -13.84 11.71 22.88
N PRO A 97 -14.12 12.43 23.98
CA PRO A 97 -14.51 13.83 23.94
C PRO A 97 -13.42 14.74 23.37
N ALA A 98 -12.12 14.46 23.63
CA ALA A 98 -11.03 15.25 23.07
C ALA A 98 -10.96 15.11 21.55
N VAL A 99 -11.06 13.90 21.02
CA VAL A 99 -11.10 13.62 19.57
C VAL A 99 -12.34 14.24 18.94
N LYS A 100 -13.51 14.12 19.59
CA LYS A 100 -14.75 14.76 19.12
C LYS A 100 -14.57 16.27 18.95
N GLN A 101 -14.01 16.95 19.98
CA GLN A 101 -13.79 18.40 19.94
C GLN A 101 -12.77 18.78 18.87
N HIS A 102 -11.68 18.02 18.72
CA HIS A 102 -10.70 18.21 17.66
C HIS A 102 -11.37 18.15 16.28
N LEU A 103 -12.13 17.11 15.98
CA LEU A 103 -12.83 17.01 14.71
C LEU A 103 -13.80 18.17 14.50
N LEU A 104 -14.63 18.52 15.50
CA LEU A 104 -15.58 19.62 15.40
C LEU A 104 -14.92 20.99 15.21
N SER A 105 -13.65 21.17 15.60
CA SER A 105 -12.91 22.41 15.35
C SER A 105 -12.76 22.75 13.88
N PHE A 106 -12.87 21.75 12.98
CA PHE A 106 -12.89 21.93 11.52
C PHE A 106 -14.27 22.32 10.97
N GLY A 107 -15.30 22.30 11.81
CA GLY A 107 -16.68 22.60 11.46
C GLY A 107 -17.51 21.39 11.01
N TYR A 108 -18.66 21.22 11.64
CA TYR A 108 -19.59 20.11 11.32
C TYR A 108 -19.97 20.06 9.84
N ASP A 109 -20.26 21.24 9.23
CA ASP A 109 -20.66 21.32 7.82
C ASP A 109 -19.54 20.86 6.86
N ARG A 110 -18.28 21.02 7.26
CA ARG A 110 -17.13 20.54 6.49
C ARG A 110 -16.95 19.03 6.63
N LEU A 111 -17.29 18.47 7.77
CA LEU A 111 -17.09 17.05 8.11
C LEU A 111 -18.23 16.15 7.64
N LYS A 112 -19.46 16.66 7.56
CA LYS A 112 -20.62 15.86 7.11
C LYS A 112 -20.39 15.27 5.73
N GLN A 113 -20.92 14.08 5.48
CA GLN A 113 -20.72 13.32 4.25
C GLN A 113 -21.98 13.37 3.39
N THR A 114 -22.44 14.57 3.06
CA THR A 114 -23.68 14.82 2.32
C THR A 114 -23.46 15.10 0.83
N GLY A 115 -22.24 15.42 0.41
CA GLY A 115 -21.91 15.80 -0.95
C GLY A 115 -22.28 17.25 -1.29
N ASP A 116 -22.77 18.02 -0.33
CA ASP A 116 -23.06 19.43 -0.51
C ASP A 116 -21.79 20.24 -0.72
N LYS A 117 -21.94 21.49 -1.22
CA LYS A 117 -20.80 22.38 -1.40
C LYS A 117 -20.07 22.62 -0.07
N GLY A 118 -18.80 22.30 -0.05
CA GLY A 118 -17.93 22.42 1.14
C GLY A 118 -17.95 21.21 2.07
N ALA A 119 -18.89 20.29 1.94
CA ALA A 119 -18.94 19.03 2.68
C ALA A 119 -18.06 17.96 2.01
N ARG A 120 -17.84 16.82 2.73
CA ARG A 120 -17.21 15.65 2.13
C ARG A 120 -18.15 14.94 1.14
N LYS A 121 -17.59 14.05 0.32
CA LYS A 121 -18.33 13.20 -0.63
C LYS A 121 -19.51 12.53 0.07
N LYS A 122 -20.65 12.42 -0.63
CA LYS A 122 -21.85 11.75 -0.14
C LYS A 122 -21.59 10.28 0.18
N THR A 123 -21.89 9.89 1.39
CA THR A 123 -21.93 8.51 1.88
C THR A 123 -23.08 8.35 2.88
N ASN A 124 -23.24 7.15 3.49
CA ASN A 124 -24.15 6.94 4.62
C ASN A 124 -23.42 6.99 5.99
N ASN A 125 -22.15 7.38 5.98
CA ASN A 125 -21.33 7.42 7.18
C ASN A 125 -21.65 8.63 8.04
N LYS A 126 -21.31 8.54 9.32
CA LYS A 126 -21.46 9.65 10.27
C LYS A 126 -20.40 10.74 10.00
N TRP A 127 -20.64 11.94 10.49
CA TRP A 127 -19.76 13.10 10.28
C TRP A 127 -18.33 12.89 10.82
N PHE A 128 -18.16 12.08 11.86
CA PHE A 128 -16.86 11.78 12.50
C PHE A 128 -16.19 10.53 11.91
N GLU A 129 -16.85 9.79 11.05
CA GLU A 129 -16.28 8.59 10.43
C GLU A 129 -15.46 8.95 9.20
N THR A 130 -14.45 8.13 8.88
CA THR A 130 -13.70 8.23 7.63
C THR A 130 -14.61 7.96 6.42
N GLN A 131 -14.15 8.32 5.22
CA GLN A 131 -14.94 8.13 4.00
C GLN A 131 -15.15 6.66 3.67
N ASP A 132 -14.09 5.85 3.81
CA ASP A 132 -14.13 4.43 3.51
C ASP A 132 -14.42 3.61 4.77
N SER A 133 -15.15 2.50 4.61
CA SER A 133 -15.60 1.67 5.73
C SER A 133 -14.48 0.88 6.41
N ILE A 134 -13.43 0.52 5.65
CA ILE A 134 -12.25 -0.23 6.11
C ILE A 134 -12.64 -1.53 6.83
N SER A 135 -13.35 -2.42 6.14
CA SER A 135 -13.77 -3.73 6.69
C SER A 135 -12.57 -4.66 6.98
N TYR A 136 -11.42 -4.39 6.39
CA TYR A 136 -10.15 -5.11 6.55
C TYR A 136 -9.20 -4.46 7.58
N TRP A 137 -9.71 -3.72 8.55
CA TRP A 137 -8.88 -2.97 9.51
C TRP A 137 -7.93 -3.88 10.33
N GLU A 138 -8.29 -5.14 10.55
CA GLU A 138 -7.42 -6.11 11.23
C GLU A 138 -6.14 -6.43 10.45
N ASP A 139 -6.15 -6.24 9.12
CA ASP A 139 -5.00 -6.52 8.26
C ASP A 139 -3.83 -5.56 8.50
N PHE A 140 -4.09 -4.36 9.06
CA PHE A 140 -3.04 -3.42 9.42
C PHE A 140 -2.12 -3.92 10.55
N SER A 141 -2.56 -4.88 11.35
CA SER A 141 -1.78 -5.50 12.41
C SER A 141 -1.02 -6.77 11.97
N LYS A 142 -1.29 -7.28 10.77
CA LYS A 142 -0.64 -8.48 10.22
C LYS A 142 0.68 -8.12 9.52
N GLN A 143 1.54 -9.14 9.31
CA GLN A 143 2.62 -9.04 8.34
C GLN A 143 2.03 -8.73 6.96
N LYS A 144 2.63 -7.79 6.25
CA LYS A 144 2.15 -7.32 4.95
C LYS A 144 3.27 -6.82 4.06
N ILE A 145 3.11 -7.00 2.76
CA ILE A 145 3.95 -6.34 1.75
C ILE A 145 3.24 -5.06 1.35
N VAL A 146 3.94 -3.93 1.43
CA VAL A 146 3.41 -2.61 1.08
C VAL A 146 4.08 -2.04 -0.16
N TYR A 147 3.34 -1.25 -0.92
CA TYR A 147 3.87 -0.50 -2.07
C TYR A 147 3.07 0.78 -2.30
N SER A 148 3.74 1.79 -2.84
CA SER A 148 3.09 3.06 -3.21
C SER A 148 2.41 2.97 -4.57
N ASP A 149 1.37 3.76 -4.78
CA ASP A 149 0.60 3.82 -6.05
C ASP A 149 1.39 4.40 -7.22
N ILE A 150 2.44 5.18 -6.93
CA ILE A 150 3.36 5.75 -7.92
C ILE A 150 4.79 5.53 -7.43
N SER A 151 5.67 5.02 -8.32
CA SER A 151 7.08 4.78 -8.03
C SER A 151 7.91 4.86 -9.31
N GLU A 152 9.22 5.12 -9.20
CA GLU A 152 10.16 5.04 -10.33
C GLU A 152 10.55 3.59 -10.66
N ARG A 153 10.53 2.73 -9.64
CA ARG A 153 10.79 1.29 -9.73
C ARG A 153 9.80 0.56 -8.84
N LEU A 154 9.65 -0.74 -9.05
CA LEU A 154 8.94 -1.58 -8.09
C LEU A 154 9.59 -1.44 -6.72
N ASN A 155 8.84 -0.98 -5.75
CA ASN A 155 9.30 -0.76 -4.39
C ASN A 155 8.34 -1.42 -3.41
N PHE A 156 8.55 -2.70 -3.20
CA PHE A 156 7.82 -3.50 -2.24
C PHE A 156 8.61 -3.61 -0.94
N GLN A 157 7.95 -3.39 0.19
CA GLN A 157 8.53 -3.50 1.52
C GLN A 157 7.69 -4.41 2.40
N ILE A 158 8.33 -5.20 3.26
CA ILE A 158 7.61 -5.98 4.27
C ILE A 158 7.50 -5.16 5.57
N ILE A 159 6.32 -5.14 6.15
CA ILE A 159 6.05 -4.50 7.44
C ILE A 159 5.34 -5.50 8.34
N GLU A 160 5.85 -5.70 9.55
CA GLU A 160 5.32 -6.64 10.54
C GLU A 160 4.54 -5.94 11.66
N ASN A 161 4.87 -4.67 11.91
CA ASN A 161 4.25 -3.89 12.98
C ASN A 161 2.84 -3.41 12.61
N GLU A 162 2.03 -3.14 13.61
CA GLU A 162 0.77 -2.42 13.43
C GLU A 162 1.07 -1.00 12.98
N ILE A 163 0.78 -0.73 11.71
CA ILE A 163 0.88 0.59 11.13
C ILE A 163 -0.17 0.72 10.03
N TYR A 164 -0.80 1.88 9.97
CA TYR A 164 -1.86 2.20 9.02
C TYR A 164 -1.29 2.93 7.81
N PHE A 165 -2.06 2.99 6.74
CA PHE A 165 -1.65 3.61 5.48
C PHE A 165 -2.73 4.57 4.99
N ASN A 166 -2.31 5.66 4.35
CA ASN A 166 -3.24 6.48 3.59
C ASN A 166 -3.50 5.83 2.20
N ASN A 167 -4.44 6.38 1.47
CA ASN A 167 -4.89 5.86 0.17
C ASN A 167 -3.86 5.90 -0.98
N THR A 168 -2.62 6.33 -0.71
CA THR A 168 -1.50 6.27 -1.67
C THR A 168 -0.64 5.02 -1.50
N ILE A 169 -0.96 4.16 -0.53
CA ILE A 169 -0.31 2.87 -0.30
C ILE A 169 -1.31 1.75 -0.51
N TYR A 170 -0.85 0.70 -1.18
CA TYR A 170 -1.50 -0.61 -1.25
C TYR A 170 -0.71 -1.61 -0.42
N PHE A 171 -1.37 -2.65 0.06
CA PHE A 171 -0.70 -3.70 0.81
C PHE A 171 -1.29 -5.09 0.55
N ILE A 172 -0.42 -6.07 0.59
CA ILE A 172 -0.72 -7.48 0.34
C ILE A 172 -0.63 -8.20 1.68
N THR A 173 -1.66 -8.96 2.01
CA THR A 173 -1.68 -9.88 3.16
C THR A 173 -2.00 -11.30 2.69
N SER A 174 -1.60 -12.28 3.50
CA SER A 174 -1.99 -13.68 3.32
C SER A 174 -2.04 -14.38 4.67
N GLN A 175 -2.86 -15.42 4.77
CA GLN A 175 -2.89 -16.32 5.92
C GLN A 175 -2.08 -17.61 5.68
N THR A 176 -1.79 -17.93 4.43
CA THR A 176 -1.21 -19.22 4.01
C THR A 176 0.10 -19.10 3.25
N GLU A 177 0.31 -17.97 2.55
CA GLU A 177 1.48 -17.78 1.69
C GLU A 177 2.64 -17.10 2.45
N ASP A 178 3.86 -17.49 2.12
CA ASP A 178 5.08 -16.87 2.65
C ASP A 178 5.33 -15.52 1.95
N LEU A 179 4.99 -14.43 2.63
CA LEU A 179 5.18 -13.08 2.09
C LEU A 179 6.66 -12.72 1.89
N THR A 180 7.58 -13.32 2.67
CA THR A 180 9.03 -13.13 2.48
C THR A 180 9.49 -13.76 1.17
N TYR A 181 8.92 -14.92 0.82
CA TYR A 181 9.15 -15.55 -0.47
C TYR A 181 8.68 -14.64 -1.62
N LEU A 182 7.45 -14.15 -1.55
CA LEU A 182 6.90 -13.24 -2.57
C LEU A 182 7.74 -11.96 -2.71
N LEU A 183 8.15 -11.37 -1.58
CA LEU A 183 8.93 -10.14 -1.56
C LEU A 183 10.26 -10.30 -2.33
N LYS A 184 10.93 -11.43 -2.21
CA LYS A 184 12.19 -11.70 -2.92
C LYS A 184 12.04 -11.57 -4.43
N PHE A 185 10.98 -12.15 -4.98
CA PHE A 185 10.69 -12.05 -6.41
C PHE A 185 10.24 -10.64 -6.80
N LEU A 186 9.31 -10.07 -6.06
CA LEU A 186 8.76 -8.74 -6.31
C LEU A 186 9.81 -7.61 -6.26
N SER A 187 10.89 -7.82 -5.50
CA SER A 187 12.00 -6.84 -5.37
C SER A 187 13.13 -7.06 -6.39
N SER A 188 13.00 -8.05 -7.30
CA SER A 188 14.05 -8.35 -8.28
C SER A 188 14.01 -7.40 -9.49
N ASN A 189 15.19 -7.17 -10.10
CA ASN A 189 15.31 -6.45 -11.37
C ASN A 189 14.48 -7.11 -12.48
N LEU A 190 14.42 -8.44 -12.49
CA LEU A 190 13.64 -9.20 -13.47
C LEU A 190 12.15 -8.85 -13.42
N ILE A 191 11.57 -8.81 -12.22
CA ILE A 191 10.14 -8.50 -12.06
C ILE A 191 9.87 -7.01 -12.27
N ASP A 192 10.79 -6.12 -11.89
CA ASP A 192 10.69 -4.70 -12.21
C ASP A 192 10.64 -4.46 -13.72
N TRP A 193 11.54 -5.11 -14.48
CA TRP A 193 11.52 -5.08 -15.94
C TRP A 193 10.22 -5.64 -16.53
N TYR A 194 9.81 -6.81 -16.04
CA TYR A 194 8.57 -7.44 -16.50
C TYR A 194 7.35 -6.54 -16.28
N TYR A 195 7.22 -5.97 -15.08
CA TYR A 195 6.13 -5.06 -14.76
C TYR A 195 6.12 -3.83 -15.67
N LYS A 196 7.27 -3.23 -15.91
CA LYS A 196 7.42 -2.08 -16.83
C LYS A 196 7.01 -2.41 -18.26
N SER A 197 7.16 -3.66 -18.67
CA SER A 197 6.70 -4.14 -19.98
C SER A 197 5.17 -4.23 -20.09
N LEU A 198 4.45 -4.33 -18.97
CA LEU A 198 2.99 -4.45 -18.90
C LEU A 198 2.30 -3.11 -18.62
N SER A 199 2.94 -2.25 -17.83
CA SER A 199 2.30 -1.07 -17.26
C SER A 199 2.37 0.15 -18.17
N VAL A 200 1.40 1.06 -18.02
CA VAL A 200 1.46 2.40 -18.59
C VAL A 200 2.45 3.23 -17.80
N GLN A 201 3.49 3.72 -18.47
CA GLN A 201 4.44 4.65 -17.86
C GLN A 201 3.81 6.05 -17.72
N LEU A 202 4.02 6.69 -16.58
CA LEU A 202 3.68 8.08 -16.33
C LEU A 202 4.88 8.96 -16.67
N GLY A 203 5.01 9.33 -17.96
CA GLY A 203 6.21 10.03 -18.44
C GLY A 203 7.46 9.13 -18.44
N GLU A 204 8.66 9.75 -18.41
CA GLU A 204 9.93 9.03 -18.56
C GLU A 204 10.41 8.35 -17.27
N LYS A 205 9.90 8.73 -16.09
CA LYS A 205 10.51 8.37 -14.80
C LYS A 205 9.59 7.71 -13.78
N ALA A 206 8.27 7.60 -14.05
CA ALA A 206 7.36 7.03 -13.06
C ALA A 206 6.45 5.98 -13.67
N ILE A 207 6.15 4.95 -12.88
CA ILE A 207 5.19 3.90 -13.17
C ILE A 207 4.03 3.99 -12.19
N ARG A 208 2.83 3.70 -12.68
CA ARG A 208 1.65 3.58 -11.82
C ARG A 208 1.44 2.12 -11.45
N MET A 209 1.35 1.86 -10.14
CA MET A 209 1.19 0.54 -9.57
C MET A 209 -0.30 0.17 -9.46
N PHE A 210 -0.97 0.02 -10.63
CA PHE A 210 -2.36 -0.44 -10.63
C PHE A 210 -2.47 -1.88 -10.14
N THR A 211 -3.41 -2.14 -9.24
CA THR A 211 -3.68 -3.48 -8.70
C THR A 211 -3.88 -4.53 -9.79
N ILE A 212 -4.53 -4.18 -10.90
CA ILE A 212 -4.74 -5.10 -12.03
C ILE A 212 -3.41 -5.61 -12.62
N TYR A 213 -2.39 -4.77 -12.72
CA TYR A 213 -1.07 -5.19 -13.22
C TYR A 213 -0.28 -5.94 -12.15
N VAL A 214 -0.34 -5.51 -10.89
CA VAL A 214 0.30 -6.22 -9.77
C VAL A 214 -0.25 -7.64 -9.65
N LEU A 215 -1.55 -7.83 -9.75
CA LEU A 215 -2.21 -9.14 -9.71
C LEU A 215 -1.81 -10.06 -10.87
N ASN A 216 -1.29 -9.52 -11.97
CA ASN A 216 -0.81 -10.30 -13.10
C ASN A 216 0.70 -10.60 -13.06
N ILE A 217 1.44 -10.17 -12.04
CA ILE A 217 2.85 -10.52 -11.88
C ILE A 217 2.96 -12.03 -11.65
N PRO A 218 3.67 -12.76 -12.52
CA PRO A 218 3.78 -14.22 -12.43
C PRO A 218 4.96 -14.60 -11.54
N ILE A 219 4.71 -15.30 -10.42
CA ILE A 219 5.73 -15.77 -9.49
C ILE A 219 5.66 -17.30 -9.42
N PRO A 220 6.79 -18.04 -9.51
CA PRO A 220 6.78 -19.50 -9.41
C PRO A 220 6.42 -19.96 -7.99
N LYS A 221 5.53 -20.94 -7.85
CA LYS A 221 5.16 -21.51 -6.53
C LYS A 221 6.33 -22.20 -5.82
N LYS A 222 7.29 -22.70 -6.58
CA LYS A 222 8.52 -23.32 -6.10
C LYS A 222 9.67 -22.77 -6.91
N GLY A 223 10.45 -21.89 -6.32
CA GLY A 223 11.62 -21.29 -6.95
C GLY A 223 12.81 -21.22 -5.97
N ASN A 224 13.97 -21.02 -6.54
CA ASN A 224 15.18 -20.76 -5.78
C ASN A 224 15.19 -19.28 -5.34
N ARG A 225 15.04 -19.00 -4.04
CA ARG A 225 15.04 -17.64 -3.51
C ARG A 225 16.40 -16.93 -3.66
N ASP A 226 17.46 -17.72 -3.73
CA ASP A 226 18.83 -17.20 -3.82
C ASP A 226 19.23 -16.92 -5.27
N ASN A 227 18.51 -17.53 -6.22
CA ASN A 227 18.66 -17.28 -7.64
C ASN A 227 17.30 -17.15 -8.36
N ILE A 228 16.86 -15.90 -8.48
CA ILE A 228 15.58 -15.57 -9.13
C ILE A 228 15.58 -15.96 -10.61
N TYR A 229 16.68 -15.74 -11.31
CA TYR A 229 16.81 -16.03 -12.74
C TYR A 229 16.71 -17.54 -13.03
N GLU A 230 17.39 -18.37 -12.23
CA GLU A 230 17.27 -19.82 -12.29
C GLU A 230 15.83 -20.31 -12.11
N SER A 231 15.07 -19.66 -11.23
CA SER A 231 13.66 -19.98 -10.97
C SER A 231 12.78 -19.85 -12.21
N TYR A 232 13.17 -18.99 -13.16
CA TYR A 232 12.49 -18.81 -14.44
C TYR A 232 13.24 -19.47 -15.61
N GLN A 233 14.27 -20.27 -15.32
CA GLN A 233 15.08 -20.95 -16.32
C GLN A 233 15.69 -19.98 -17.35
N LEU A 234 16.11 -18.80 -16.90
CA LEU A 234 16.83 -17.86 -17.76
C LEU A 234 18.24 -18.36 -17.99
N THR A 235 18.74 -18.09 -19.19
CA THR A 235 20.16 -18.31 -19.53
C THR A 235 21.02 -17.19 -18.97
N GLU A 236 22.33 -17.41 -18.88
CA GLU A 236 23.30 -16.38 -18.46
C GLU A 236 23.21 -15.12 -19.34
N GLU A 237 23.06 -15.27 -20.68
CA GLU A 237 22.84 -14.15 -21.60
C GLU A 237 21.58 -13.33 -21.24
N GLU A 238 20.49 -14.00 -20.87
CA GLU A 238 19.22 -13.34 -20.50
C GLU A 238 19.32 -12.65 -19.15
N GLU A 239 20.03 -13.25 -18.19
CA GLU A 239 20.32 -12.63 -16.90
C GLU A 239 21.19 -11.39 -17.07
N GLU A 240 22.31 -11.50 -17.78
CA GLU A 240 23.22 -10.37 -18.10
C GLU A 240 22.48 -9.24 -18.82
N PHE A 241 21.58 -9.57 -19.74
CA PHE A 241 20.76 -8.56 -20.41
C PHE A 241 19.91 -7.78 -19.41
N ILE A 242 19.18 -8.44 -18.51
CA ILE A 242 18.36 -7.76 -17.51
C ILE A 242 19.23 -6.91 -16.59
N GLU A 243 20.31 -7.46 -16.04
CA GLU A 243 21.17 -6.73 -15.11
C GLU A 243 21.81 -5.51 -15.75
N SER A 244 22.17 -5.58 -17.04
CA SER A 244 22.74 -4.44 -17.78
C SER A 244 21.80 -3.22 -17.82
N LEU A 245 20.49 -3.41 -17.70
CA LEU A 245 19.51 -2.32 -17.70
C LEU A 245 19.49 -1.54 -16.36
N TYR A 246 20.09 -2.09 -15.28
CA TYR A 246 20.07 -1.56 -13.93
C TYR A 246 21.44 -1.15 -13.38
N HIS A 247 22.52 -1.34 -14.14
CA HIS A 247 23.90 -1.01 -13.76
C HIS A 247 24.35 0.42 -14.18
N ASN A 248 23.42 1.39 -14.22
CA ASN A 248 23.77 2.80 -14.48
C ASN A 248 23.77 3.64 -13.20
#